data_7197a5d909fca7244ca2148cf4542a0c
#
_entry.id   7197a5d909fca7244ca2148cf4542a0c
#
_cell.length_a   1.000
_cell.length_b   1.000
_cell.length_c   1.000
_cell.angle_alpha   90.00
_cell.angle_beta   90.00
_cell.angle_gamma   90.00
#
_symmetry.space_group_name_H-M   'P 1'
#
loop_
_entity.id
_entity.type
_entity.pdbx_description
1 polymer ?
#
loop_
_entity_poly.entity_id
_entity_poly.type
_entity_poly.pdbx_seq_one_letter_code
_entity_poly.pdbx_strand_id
1 'polypeptide(L)'
;PAPDPGASTATFESDVGREGYAEAVSRVKAYVRDGDTFQANVSQRLRAPAAVHPVEAYDALRAVNPAPYSGLIEFSREGGAGGDDANDVISSGVDLVSASPELLLERVPAEDAAGTGADRDAPDSGARLVTEPIAGTRPRGETPETDADMEAELTGDAKERAEHAMLVDLERNDLGKVSRFGTVDVAEYRRVDRYSEVMHLVSLIEGEARPDVGLADAIAACFPGGTITGAPKPRTLEIIDELEETRRGPYTGSMLAAGFDGRATLNIVIRTLVRRVAEYHLRVGAGIVHDSEPDAEYEETLAKARALVTAVDEALAAGGMAVEEAAEKGADR
;
A
#
# COMPACT_ATOMS: atom_id res chain seq x y z
N PRO A 1 -1.13 -6.54 26.82
CA PRO A 1 -1.80 -5.78 27.87
C PRO A 1 -3.15 -5.30 27.35
N ALA A 2 -4.18 -5.32 28.17
CA ALA A 2 -5.45 -4.73 27.78
C ALA A 2 -5.25 -3.24 27.57
N PRO A 3 -5.92 -2.59 26.56
CA PRO A 3 -5.83 -1.16 26.37
C PRO A 3 -6.29 -0.41 27.62
N ASP A 4 -5.66 0.74 27.89
CA ASP A 4 -6.10 1.63 28.96
C ASP A 4 -7.47 2.21 28.54
N PRO A 5 -8.55 1.96 29.28
CA PRO A 5 -9.87 2.46 28.94
C PRO A 5 -10.00 4.00 29.00
N GLY A 6 -8.96 4.70 29.43
CA GLY A 6 -8.88 6.16 29.43
C GLY A 6 -7.94 6.74 28.38
N ALA A 7 -7.34 5.93 27.49
CA ALA A 7 -6.47 6.41 26.45
C ALA A 7 -7.26 7.14 25.35
N SER A 8 -6.91 8.38 25.10
CA SER A 8 -7.48 9.20 24.01
C SER A 8 -6.59 9.25 22.76
N THR A 9 -5.40 8.62 22.80
CA THR A 9 -4.42 8.61 21.72
C THR A 9 -3.78 7.24 21.60
N ALA A 10 -3.48 6.81 20.35
CA ALA A 10 -2.76 5.58 20.08
C ALA A 10 -1.26 5.84 20.05
N THR A 11 -0.48 5.02 20.78
CA THR A 11 0.97 5.05 20.71
C THR A 11 1.47 3.85 19.93
N PHE A 12 2.06 4.11 18.76
CA PHE A 12 2.68 3.10 17.94
C PHE A 12 4.19 3.07 18.19
N GLU A 13 4.72 1.91 18.49
CA GLU A 13 6.14 1.67 18.76
C GLU A 13 6.80 0.97 17.57
N SER A 14 7.97 1.45 17.14
CA SER A 14 8.78 0.82 16.10
C SER A 14 9.51 -0.41 16.65
N ASP A 15 9.52 -1.51 15.89
CA ASP A 15 10.26 -2.71 16.26
C ASP A 15 11.78 -2.52 16.16
N VAL A 16 12.25 -1.69 15.23
CA VAL A 16 13.69 -1.47 14.96
C VAL A 16 14.19 -0.10 15.44
N GLY A 17 13.28 0.86 15.61
CA GLY A 17 13.64 2.23 15.99
C GLY A 17 14.43 2.98 14.91
N ARG A 18 14.83 4.22 15.26
CA ARG A 18 15.59 5.10 14.34
C ARG A 18 16.94 4.50 13.95
N GLU A 19 17.70 4.00 14.91
CA GLU A 19 19.04 3.49 14.67
C GLU A 19 19.03 2.25 13.77
N GLY A 20 18.17 1.27 14.05
CA GLY A 20 18.05 0.05 13.22
C GLY A 20 17.59 0.37 11.80
N TYR A 21 16.62 1.29 11.64
CA TYR A 21 16.17 1.69 10.30
C TYR A 21 17.28 2.44 9.53
N ALA A 22 18.02 3.35 10.18
CA ALA A 22 19.13 4.07 9.58
C ALA A 22 20.28 3.14 9.16
N GLU A 23 20.54 2.06 9.92
CA GLU A 23 21.50 1.02 9.55
C GLU A 23 21.04 0.29 8.29
N ALA A 24 19.76 -0.13 8.21
CA ALA A 24 19.21 -0.78 7.04
C ALA A 24 19.32 0.11 5.78
N VAL A 25 18.99 1.41 5.89
CA VAL A 25 19.17 2.39 4.80
C VAL A 25 20.65 2.45 4.35
N SER A 26 21.58 2.52 5.31
CA SER A 26 23.02 2.58 5.01
C SER A 26 23.50 1.32 4.28
N ARG A 27 22.96 0.14 4.63
CA ARG A 27 23.27 -1.12 3.94
C ARG A 27 22.70 -1.17 2.53
N VAL A 28 21.47 -0.69 2.30
CA VAL A 28 20.91 -0.56 0.94
C VAL A 28 21.80 0.35 0.08
N LYS A 29 22.22 1.50 0.63
CA LYS A 29 23.15 2.41 -0.09
C LYS A 29 24.48 1.73 -0.46
N ALA A 30 24.96 0.78 0.33
CA ALA A 30 26.11 -0.05 -0.03
C ALA A 30 25.80 -0.96 -1.21
N TYR A 31 24.68 -1.69 -1.20
CA TYR A 31 24.24 -2.52 -2.31
C TYR A 31 24.03 -1.73 -3.61
N VAL A 32 23.51 -0.49 -3.51
CA VAL A 32 23.38 0.40 -4.68
C VAL A 32 24.75 0.77 -5.24
N ARG A 33 25.73 1.12 -4.38
CA ARG A 33 27.11 1.43 -4.83
C ARG A 33 27.83 0.24 -5.45
N ASP A 34 27.57 -0.95 -4.93
CA ASP A 34 28.18 -2.19 -5.41
C ASP A 34 27.50 -2.70 -6.70
N GLY A 35 26.38 -2.09 -7.11
CA GLY A 35 25.64 -2.42 -8.32
C GLY A 35 24.69 -3.61 -8.20
N ASP A 36 24.36 -4.04 -6.98
CA ASP A 36 23.40 -5.12 -6.72
C ASP A 36 21.96 -4.70 -6.99
N THR A 37 21.62 -3.43 -6.72
CA THR A 37 20.28 -2.86 -6.93
C THR A 37 20.38 -1.38 -7.30
N PHE A 38 19.36 -0.85 -7.98
CA PHE A 38 19.22 0.60 -8.22
C PHE A 38 18.45 1.28 -7.11
N GLN A 39 17.46 0.58 -6.57
CA GLN A 39 16.58 1.03 -5.49
C GLN A 39 16.08 -0.19 -4.72
N ALA A 40 15.93 -0.06 -3.41
CA ALA A 40 15.20 -1.01 -2.58
C ALA A 40 14.23 -0.28 -1.66
N ASN A 41 12.95 -0.71 -1.65
CA ASN A 41 11.99 -0.24 -0.67
C ASN A 41 12.19 -1.01 0.64
N VAL A 42 12.65 -0.35 1.69
CA VAL A 42 12.85 -0.93 3.02
C VAL A 42 11.79 -0.41 3.97
N SER A 43 11.26 -1.30 4.80
CA SER A 43 10.16 -0.97 5.71
C SER A 43 10.47 -1.30 7.17
N GLN A 44 9.77 -0.59 8.06
CA GLN A 44 9.70 -0.89 9.48
C GLN A 44 8.26 -1.19 9.89
N ARG A 45 8.10 -1.98 10.96
CA ARG A 45 6.80 -2.24 11.56
C ARG A 45 6.61 -1.41 12.81
N LEU A 46 5.46 -0.75 12.88
CA LEU A 46 4.98 -0.05 14.05
C LEU A 46 3.86 -0.89 14.70
N ARG A 47 3.80 -0.96 16.02
CA ARG A 47 2.82 -1.74 16.78
C ARG A 47 2.11 -0.89 17.82
N ALA A 48 0.82 -1.13 17.98
CA ALA A 48 0.01 -0.57 19.08
C ALA A 48 -1.03 -1.60 19.56
N PRO A 49 -1.51 -1.53 20.80
CA PRO A 49 -2.68 -2.31 21.24
C PRO A 49 -3.89 -2.02 20.35
N ALA A 50 -4.68 -3.05 20.01
CA ALA A 50 -5.90 -2.89 19.24
C ALA A 50 -7.02 -2.37 20.16
N ALA A 51 -7.05 -1.06 20.38
CA ALA A 51 -7.98 -0.38 21.28
C ALA A 51 -9.35 -0.07 20.64
N VAL A 52 -9.44 -0.10 19.31
CA VAL A 52 -10.67 0.15 18.54
C VAL A 52 -11.00 -1.04 17.63
N HIS A 53 -12.29 -1.17 17.30
CA HIS A 53 -12.72 -2.20 16.34
C HIS A 53 -12.29 -1.84 14.92
N PRO A 54 -11.94 -2.82 14.04
CA PRO A 54 -11.52 -2.55 12.66
C PRO A 54 -12.51 -1.73 11.85
N VAL A 55 -13.82 -1.91 12.05
CA VAL A 55 -14.87 -1.14 11.39
C VAL A 55 -14.80 0.33 11.79
N GLU A 56 -14.65 0.63 13.09
CA GLU A 56 -14.52 2.00 13.60
C GLU A 56 -13.25 2.67 13.07
N ALA A 57 -12.13 1.94 13.09
CA ALA A 57 -10.87 2.40 12.50
C ALA A 57 -11.01 2.68 10.99
N TYR A 58 -11.76 1.84 10.26
CA TYR A 58 -12.00 2.03 8.83
C TYR A 58 -12.89 3.25 8.54
N ASP A 59 -13.95 3.46 9.32
CA ASP A 59 -14.82 4.62 9.16
C ASP A 59 -14.06 5.93 9.43
N ALA A 60 -13.24 5.99 10.49
CA ALA A 60 -12.38 7.12 10.77
C ALA A 60 -11.34 7.32 9.64
N LEU A 61 -10.70 6.24 9.18
CA LEU A 61 -9.69 6.31 8.12
C LEU A 61 -10.25 6.85 6.80
N ARG A 62 -11.49 6.48 6.46
CA ARG A 62 -12.17 7.03 5.26
C ARG A 62 -12.46 8.52 5.36
N ALA A 63 -12.65 9.03 6.56
CA ALA A 63 -12.87 10.46 6.78
C ALA A 63 -11.54 11.25 6.75
N VAL A 64 -10.49 10.72 7.40
CA VAL A 64 -9.17 11.37 7.50
C VAL A 64 -8.39 11.28 6.20
N ASN A 65 -8.37 10.11 5.56
CA ASN A 65 -7.51 9.83 4.41
C ASN A 65 -8.24 8.99 3.36
N PRO A 66 -9.22 9.55 2.65
CA PRO A 66 -9.89 8.86 1.56
C PRO A 66 -8.88 8.49 0.46
N ALA A 67 -8.90 7.23 0.02
CA ALA A 67 -8.02 6.73 -1.03
C ALA A 67 -8.78 5.83 -2.01
N PRO A 68 -8.41 5.80 -3.30
CA PRO A 68 -9.20 5.17 -4.36
C PRO A 68 -9.34 3.65 -4.20
N TYR A 69 -8.33 2.98 -3.62
CA TYR A 69 -8.31 1.53 -3.47
C TYR A 69 -8.40 1.10 -2.01
N SER A 70 -9.24 1.81 -1.23
CA SER A 70 -9.52 1.51 0.16
C SER A 70 -10.33 0.23 0.31
N GLY A 71 -10.12 -0.49 1.43
CA GLY A 71 -10.87 -1.71 1.72
C GLY A 71 -10.78 -2.14 3.18
N LEU A 72 -11.82 -2.83 3.62
CA LEU A 72 -11.85 -3.55 4.89
C LEU A 72 -12.05 -5.04 4.60
N ILE A 73 -11.16 -5.88 5.13
CA ILE A 73 -11.31 -7.33 5.10
C ILE A 73 -11.21 -7.84 6.52
N GLU A 74 -12.25 -8.54 6.98
CA GLU A 74 -12.28 -9.23 8.25
C GLU A 74 -12.29 -10.74 8.00
N PHE A 75 -11.22 -11.42 8.44
CA PHE A 75 -11.17 -12.87 8.43
C PHE A 75 -11.71 -13.39 9.75
N SER A 76 -13.01 -13.72 9.79
CA SER A 76 -13.68 -14.23 10.97
C SER A 76 -13.04 -15.52 11.49
N ARG A 77 -12.87 -15.59 12.81
CA ARG A 77 -12.60 -16.85 13.50
C ARG A 77 -13.90 -17.68 13.49
N GLU A 78 -14.01 -18.73 12.72
CA GLU A 78 -14.89 -19.83 13.10
C GLU A 78 -14.25 -20.62 14.23
N GLY A 79 -14.87 -20.54 15.42
CA GLY A 79 -14.71 -21.24 16.67
C GLY A 79 -13.76 -22.44 16.76
N GLY A 80 -12.45 -22.24 16.65
CA GLY A 80 -11.44 -23.24 16.90
C GLY A 80 -10.62 -22.85 18.12
N ALA A 81 -10.75 -23.60 19.22
CA ALA A 81 -9.92 -23.48 20.39
C ALA A 81 -8.45 -23.80 20.03
N GLY A 82 -7.57 -22.82 20.29
CA GLY A 82 -6.18 -23.01 20.66
C GLY A 82 -5.31 -23.95 19.80
N GLY A 83 -4.60 -23.38 18.87
CA GLY A 83 -3.32 -23.91 18.40
C GLY A 83 -2.27 -22.83 18.57
N ASP A 84 -1.24 -23.12 19.38
CA ASP A 84 -0.10 -22.22 19.64
C ASP A 84 0.92 -22.17 18.47
N ASP A 85 0.52 -22.55 17.25
CA ASP A 85 1.42 -22.52 16.12
C ASP A 85 1.50 -21.11 15.53
N ALA A 86 2.63 -20.45 15.77
CA ALA A 86 2.97 -19.11 15.26
C ALA A 86 2.98 -19.01 13.71
N ASN A 87 2.83 -20.13 13.01
CA ASN A 87 2.78 -20.23 11.55
C ASN A 87 1.36 -20.24 10.97
N ASP A 88 0.31 -20.35 11.80
CA ASP A 88 -1.07 -20.40 11.33
C ASP A 88 -1.69 -19.01 11.33
N VAL A 89 -1.34 -18.21 10.31
CA VAL A 89 -1.80 -16.82 10.13
C VAL A 89 -3.32 -16.76 9.89
N ILE A 90 -3.90 -17.83 9.36
CA ILE A 90 -5.33 -17.86 8.98
C ILE A 90 -6.21 -18.24 10.18
N SER A 91 -5.72 -19.09 11.08
CA SER A 91 -6.51 -19.56 12.26
C SER A 91 -6.61 -18.51 13.37
N SER A 92 -5.77 -17.47 13.37
CA SER A 92 -5.73 -16.45 14.44
C SER A 92 -6.64 -15.24 14.20
N GLY A 93 -7.33 -15.16 13.06
CA GLY A 93 -8.11 -13.97 12.64
C GLY A 93 -7.19 -12.78 12.32
N VAL A 94 -7.23 -12.32 11.10
CA VAL A 94 -6.49 -11.12 10.65
C VAL A 94 -7.49 -10.17 10.02
N ASP A 95 -7.49 -8.91 10.44
CA ASP A 95 -8.29 -7.89 9.81
C ASP A 95 -7.38 -6.87 9.12
N LEU A 96 -7.77 -6.44 7.92
CA LEU A 96 -7.06 -5.46 7.13
C LEU A 96 -7.91 -4.20 6.99
N VAL A 97 -7.41 -3.08 7.49
CA VAL A 97 -8.04 -1.76 7.39
C VAL A 97 -7.15 -0.90 6.50
N SER A 98 -7.54 -0.74 5.23
CA SER A 98 -6.67 -0.19 4.20
C SER A 98 -7.21 1.10 3.59
N ALA A 99 -6.34 2.11 3.45
CA ALA A 99 -6.55 3.31 2.63
C ALA A 99 -5.44 3.41 1.57
N SER A 100 -5.34 2.38 0.73
CA SER A 100 -4.32 2.34 -0.31
C SER A 100 -4.63 3.31 -1.45
N PRO A 101 -3.68 4.17 -1.83
CA PRO A 101 -3.82 5.03 -3.00
C PRO A 101 -3.39 4.36 -4.30
N GLU A 102 -2.75 3.19 -4.26
CA GLU A 102 -1.96 2.67 -5.37
C GLU A 102 -2.56 1.41 -5.98
N LEU A 103 -2.66 1.42 -7.32
CA LEU A 103 -3.09 0.30 -8.15
C LEU A 103 -1.89 -0.61 -8.45
N LEU A 104 -2.01 -1.91 -8.12
CA LEU A 104 -1.07 -2.91 -8.60
C LEU A 104 -1.38 -3.32 -10.05
N LEU A 105 -2.64 -3.67 -10.29
CA LEU A 105 -3.09 -4.17 -11.58
C LEU A 105 -4.61 -4.00 -11.71
N GLU A 106 -5.05 -3.47 -12.83
CA GLU A 106 -6.43 -3.59 -13.28
C GLU A 106 -6.48 -4.43 -14.56
N ARG A 107 -7.49 -5.30 -14.65
CA ARG A 107 -7.81 -6.08 -15.83
C ARG A 107 -9.19 -5.71 -16.32
N VAL A 108 -9.28 -5.23 -17.56
CA VAL A 108 -10.52 -4.87 -18.22
C VAL A 108 -10.72 -5.80 -19.42
N PRO A 109 -11.78 -6.63 -19.45
CA PRO A 109 -12.08 -7.50 -20.57
C PRO A 109 -12.28 -6.69 -21.87
N ALA A 110 -12.02 -7.29 -23.03
CA ALA A 110 -12.40 -6.70 -24.30
C ALA A 110 -13.91 -6.55 -24.40
N GLU A 111 -14.40 -5.46 -25.01
CA GLU A 111 -15.85 -5.15 -25.11
C GLU A 111 -16.63 -6.28 -25.79
N ASP A 112 -16.00 -7.03 -26.71
CA ASP A 112 -16.62 -8.15 -27.42
C ASP A 112 -16.83 -9.41 -26.55
N ALA A 113 -16.17 -9.52 -25.39
CA ALA A 113 -16.32 -10.64 -24.46
C ALA A 113 -17.55 -10.50 -23.55
N ALA A 114 -18.12 -9.33 -23.42
CA ALA A 114 -19.25 -9.05 -22.52
C ALA A 114 -20.63 -9.53 -23.03
N GLY A 115 -20.75 -9.98 -24.28
CA GLY A 115 -22.05 -10.25 -24.94
C GLY A 115 -22.32 -11.67 -25.41
N THR A 116 -21.36 -12.56 -25.45
CA THR A 116 -21.56 -13.95 -25.90
C THR A 116 -21.20 -14.90 -24.77
N GLY A 117 -22.05 -15.91 -24.50
CA GLY A 117 -21.81 -16.95 -23.48
C GLY A 117 -20.53 -17.75 -23.75
N ALA A 118 -19.42 -17.05 -23.81
CA ALA A 118 -18.11 -17.57 -24.07
C ALA A 118 -17.68 -18.53 -22.96
N ASP A 119 -17.04 -19.58 -23.39
CA ASP A 119 -16.42 -20.59 -22.55
C ASP A 119 -15.55 -19.90 -21.47
N ARG A 120 -15.91 -20.06 -20.22
CA ARG A 120 -15.24 -19.40 -19.07
C ARG A 120 -13.77 -19.82 -18.93
N ASP A 121 -13.36 -20.86 -19.62
CA ASP A 121 -12.01 -21.40 -19.65
C ASP A 121 -11.22 -20.97 -20.90
N ALA A 122 -11.82 -20.19 -21.82
CA ALA A 122 -11.10 -19.67 -22.98
C ALA A 122 -10.15 -18.54 -22.56
N PRO A 123 -8.88 -18.54 -22.98
CA PRO A 123 -7.97 -17.45 -22.71
C PRO A 123 -8.52 -16.15 -23.31
N ASP A 124 -8.69 -15.13 -22.47
CA ASP A 124 -9.25 -13.83 -22.85
C ASP A 124 -8.32 -13.09 -23.82
N SER A 125 -8.53 -13.30 -25.10
CA SER A 125 -7.81 -12.57 -26.13
C SER A 125 -8.27 -11.11 -26.13
N GLY A 126 -7.39 -10.20 -25.71
CA GLY A 126 -7.60 -8.76 -25.81
C GLY A 126 -8.04 -8.06 -24.54
N ALA A 127 -7.94 -8.68 -23.36
CA ALA A 127 -8.10 -7.96 -22.09
C ALA A 127 -7.03 -6.87 -21.96
N ARG A 128 -7.44 -5.67 -21.59
CA ARG A 128 -6.51 -4.57 -21.25
C ARG A 128 -6.02 -4.76 -19.82
N LEU A 129 -4.70 -4.70 -19.65
CA LEU A 129 -4.03 -4.67 -18.35
C LEU A 129 -3.52 -3.26 -18.10
N VAL A 130 -3.72 -2.76 -16.89
CA VAL A 130 -3.38 -1.38 -16.51
C VAL A 130 -2.63 -1.40 -15.18
N THR A 131 -1.59 -0.57 -15.08
CA THR A 131 -0.88 -0.26 -13.82
C THR A 131 -0.71 1.24 -13.68
N GLU A 132 -0.67 1.74 -12.43
CA GLU A 132 -0.53 3.17 -12.14
C GLU A 132 0.58 3.39 -11.09
N PRO A 133 1.85 3.47 -11.49
CA PRO A 133 2.92 3.80 -10.57
C PRO A 133 2.79 5.24 -10.09
N ILE A 134 2.93 5.41 -8.77
CA ILE A 134 2.92 6.68 -8.07
C ILE A 134 4.33 6.96 -7.56
N ALA A 135 4.86 8.15 -7.84
CA ALA A 135 6.11 8.63 -7.26
C ALA A 135 6.04 10.13 -7.01
N GLY A 136 6.80 10.57 -6.02
CA GLY A 136 6.79 11.97 -5.62
C GLY A 136 5.51 12.38 -4.89
N THR A 137 5.68 13.18 -3.86
CA THR A 137 4.55 13.68 -3.06
C THR A 137 4.85 15.10 -2.63
N ARG A 138 3.85 15.98 -2.74
CA ARG A 138 3.87 17.31 -2.11
C ARG A 138 2.55 17.54 -1.38
N PRO A 139 2.56 18.30 -0.27
CA PRO A 139 1.33 18.71 0.37
C PRO A 139 0.54 19.64 -0.55
N ARG A 140 -0.76 19.73 -0.30
CA ARG A 140 -1.60 20.76 -0.93
C ARG A 140 -1.25 22.15 -0.38
N GLY A 141 -1.29 23.14 -1.23
CA GLY A 141 -1.16 24.53 -0.80
C GLY A 141 -2.43 25.05 -0.13
N GLU A 142 -2.28 25.99 0.82
CA GLU A 142 -3.42 26.62 1.50
C GLU A 142 -4.20 27.57 0.57
N THR A 143 -3.56 28.07 -0.49
CA THR A 143 -4.16 28.94 -1.51
C THR A 143 -3.89 28.36 -2.91
N PRO A 144 -4.66 28.76 -3.93
CA PRO A 144 -4.39 28.33 -5.30
C PRO A 144 -2.98 28.66 -5.80
N GLU A 145 -2.39 29.76 -5.34
CA GLU A 145 -1.05 30.18 -5.70
C GLU A 145 0.00 29.24 -5.07
N THR A 146 -0.10 28.98 -3.78
CA THR A 146 0.83 28.04 -3.08
C THR A 146 0.64 26.60 -3.55
N ASP A 147 -0.57 26.20 -3.95
CA ASP A 147 -0.83 24.89 -4.55
C ASP A 147 -0.13 24.74 -5.90
N ALA A 148 -0.17 25.80 -6.73
CA ALA A 148 0.56 25.84 -7.99
C ALA A 148 2.10 25.82 -7.81
N ASP A 149 2.61 26.47 -6.76
CA ASP A 149 4.04 26.44 -6.41
C ASP A 149 4.47 25.01 -6.01
N MET A 150 3.67 24.31 -5.20
CA MET A 150 3.93 22.90 -4.81
C MET A 150 3.93 21.96 -6.03
N GLU A 151 3.00 22.18 -6.96
CA GLU A 151 2.95 21.42 -8.21
C GLU A 151 4.17 21.70 -9.11
N ALA A 152 4.57 22.96 -9.21
CA ALA A 152 5.76 23.34 -9.98
C ALA A 152 7.03 22.74 -9.36
N GLU A 153 7.13 22.71 -8.02
CA GLU A 153 8.23 22.05 -7.32
C GLU A 153 8.22 20.54 -7.61
N LEU A 154 7.09 19.85 -7.45
CA LEU A 154 6.95 18.41 -7.70
C LEU A 154 7.35 18.04 -9.13
N THR A 155 6.82 18.77 -10.10
CA THR A 155 7.08 18.49 -11.53
C THR A 155 8.47 18.92 -11.99
N GLY A 156 9.09 19.88 -11.30
CA GLY A 156 10.45 20.38 -11.57
C GLY A 156 11.55 19.57 -10.91
N ASP A 157 11.26 18.80 -9.87
CA ASP A 157 12.25 18.05 -9.11
C ASP A 157 12.92 16.95 -9.96
N ALA A 158 14.23 17.04 -10.13
CA ALA A 158 14.98 16.12 -10.98
C ALA A 158 15.08 14.70 -10.38
N LYS A 159 15.15 14.59 -9.04
CA LYS A 159 15.20 13.31 -8.33
C LYS A 159 13.87 12.56 -8.48
N GLU A 160 12.76 13.24 -8.16
CA GLU A 160 11.40 12.68 -8.29
C GLU A 160 11.10 12.23 -9.73
N ARG A 161 11.54 13.02 -10.71
CA ARG A 161 11.37 12.68 -12.14
C ARG A 161 12.19 11.47 -12.55
N ALA A 162 13.41 11.31 -12.03
CA ALA A 162 14.27 10.17 -12.34
C ALA A 162 13.71 8.88 -11.70
N GLU A 163 13.29 8.96 -10.43
CA GLU A 163 12.66 7.86 -9.72
C GLU A 163 11.38 7.41 -10.43
N HIS A 164 10.51 8.36 -10.76
CA HIS A 164 9.27 8.07 -11.48
C HIS A 164 9.51 7.40 -12.85
N ALA A 165 10.53 7.85 -13.60
CA ALA A 165 10.89 7.22 -14.87
C ALA A 165 11.33 5.74 -14.68
N MET A 166 12.07 5.46 -13.60
CA MET A 166 12.48 4.10 -13.26
C MET A 166 11.28 3.23 -12.91
N LEU A 167 10.33 3.74 -12.12
CA LEU A 167 9.11 3.00 -11.76
C LEU A 167 8.25 2.71 -13.00
N VAL A 168 8.10 3.67 -13.91
CA VAL A 168 7.41 3.46 -15.19
C VAL A 168 8.07 2.35 -16.00
N ASP A 169 9.40 2.29 -16.07
CA ASP A 169 10.11 1.22 -16.77
C ASP A 169 9.94 -0.16 -16.09
N LEU A 170 9.89 -0.21 -14.77
CA LEU A 170 9.58 -1.44 -14.03
C LEU A 170 8.18 -1.98 -14.36
N GLU A 171 7.16 -1.12 -14.31
CA GLU A 171 5.78 -1.50 -14.63
C GLU A 171 5.63 -1.91 -16.11
N ARG A 172 6.29 -1.20 -17.04
CA ARG A 172 6.35 -1.59 -18.45
C ARG A 172 7.00 -2.96 -18.63
N ASN A 173 8.07 -3.26 -17.91
CA ASN A 173 8.71 -4.57 -17.93
C ASN A 173 7.79 -5.67 -17.38
N ASP A 174 7.04 -5.40 -16.31
CA ASP A 174 6.13 -6.36 -15.72
C ASP A 174 4.96 -6.67 -16.65
N LEU A 175 4.28 -5.65 -17.18
CA LEU A 175 3.25 -5.82 -18.20
C LEU A 175 3.78 -6.48 -19.48
N GLY A 176 5.01 -6.17 -19.88
CA GLY A 176 5.64 -6.75 -21.07
C GLY A 176 5.80 -8.26 -21.04
N LYS A 177 5.86 -8.87 -19.84
CA LYS A 177 5.93 -10.34 -19.67
C LYS A 177 4.65 -11.06 -20.13
N VAL A 178 3.51 -10.39 -20.07
CA VAL A 178 2.18 -10.97 -20.27
C VAL A 178 1.38 -10.29 -21.39
N SER A 179 1.82 -9.17 -21.88
CA SER A 179 1.17 -8.44 -22.96
C SER A 179 1.62 -8.90 -24.35
N ARG A 180 0.81 -8.63 -25.37
CA ARG A 180 1.17 -8.79 -26.78
C ARG A 180 2.32 -7.86 -27.12
N PHE A 181 3.24 -8.33 -27.94
CA PHE A 181 4.37 -7.53 -28.36
C PHE A 181 3.92 -6.24 -29.06
N GLY A 182 4.47 -5.10 -28.64
CA GLY A 182 4.18 -3.79 -29.21
C GLY A 182 2.90 -3.13 -28.69
N THR A 183 2.20 -3.72 -27.68
CA THR A 183 0.97 -3.13 -27.12
C THR A 183 1.20 -2.45 -25.76
N VAL A 184 2.36 -2.61 -25.15
CA VAL A 184 2.65 -1.91 -23.90
C VAL A 184 2.98 -0.45 -24.22
N ASP A 185 2.14 0.45 -23.72
CA ASP A 185 2.24 1.89 -23.91
C ASP A 185 2.13 2.64 -22.58
N VAL A 186 2.69 3.85 -22.55
CA VAL A 186 2.50 4.81 -21.44
C VAL A 186 1.43 5.80 -21.88
N ALA A 187 0.18 5.46 -21.58
CA ALA A 187 -0.98 6.23 -22.00
C ALA A 187 -1.00 7.64 -21.40
N GLU A 188 -0.55 7.75 -20.14
CA GLU A 188 -0.36 9.04 -19.47
C GLU A 188 0.99 9.06 -18.75
N TYR A 189 1.76 10.11 -18.95
CA TYR A 189 3.09 10.22 -18.36
C TYR A 189 3.21 11.44 -17.46
N ARG A 190 3.43 11.20 -16.17
CA ARG A 190 3.65 12.24 -15.15
C ARG A 190 2.49 13.23 -15.05
N ARG A 191 1.24 12.75 -15.04
CA ARG A 191 0.12 13.59 -14.63
C ARG A 191 0.22 13.89 -13.13
N VAL A 192 -0.36 15.01 -12.70
CA VAL A 192 -0.44 15.36 -11.27
C VAL A 192 -1.85 15.04 -10.78
N ASP A 193 -1.94 14.02 -9.92
CA ASP A 193 -3.17 13.68 -9.22
C ASP A 193 -3.24 14.42 -7.89
N ARG A 194 -4.34 15.16 -7.68
CA ARG A 194 -4.55 16.00 -6.50
C ARG A 194 -5.61 15.38 -5.61
N TYR A 195 -5.20 15.05 -4.39
CA TYR A 195 -6.08 14.60 -3.31
C TYR A 195 -6.34 15.75 -2.33
N SER A 196 -7.09 15.49 -1.25
CA SER A 196 -7.40 16.52 -0.25
C SER A 196 -6.15 17.14 0.39
N GLU A 197 -5.18 16.31 0.78
CA GLU A 197 -4.03 16.71 1.58
C GLU A 197 -2.71 16.72 0.80
N VAL A 198 -2.64 15.97 -0.31
CA VAL A 198 -1.40 15.76 -1.07
C VAL A 198 -1.65 15.74 -2.56
N MET A 199 -0.58 15.94 -3.34
CA MET A 199 -0.55 15.68 -4.77
C MET A 199 0.59 14.72 -5.10
N HIS A 200 0.42 13.91 -6.15
CA HIS A 200 1.37 12.91 -6.59
C HIS A 200 1.65 13.00 -8.08
N LEU A 201 2.86 12.58 -8.49
CA LEU A 201 3.12 12.25 -9.89
C LEU A 201 2.65 10.83 -10.17
N VAL A 202 1.81 10.67 -11.18
CA VAL A 202 1.21 9.39 -11.57
C VAL A 202 1.42 9.18 -13.07
N SER A 203 1.66 7.94 -13.47
CA SER A 203 1.61 7.54 -14.88
C SER A 203 0.63 6.39 -15.06
N LEU A 204 0.07 6.27 -16.25
CA LEU A 204 -0.79 5.15 -16.63
C LEU A 204 -0.05 4.31 -17.68
N ILE A 205 0.17 3.04 -17.39
CA ILE A 205 0.77 2.08 -18.31
C ILE A 205 -0.28 1.03 -18.65
N GLU A 206 -0.43 0.78 -19.94
CA GLU A 206 -1.39 -0.17 -20.47
C GLU A 206 -0.71 -1.22 -21.31
N GLY A 207 -1.35 -2.41 -21.40
CA GLY A 207 -0.94 -3.48 -22.30
C GLY A 207 -2.12 -4.38 -22.64
N GLU A 208 -2.09 -4.99 -23.82
CA GLU A 208 -3.08 -5.97 -24.23
C GLU A 208 -2.59 -7.38 -23.87
N ALA A 209 -3.32 -8.10 -23.01
CA ALA A 209 -2.96 -9.46 -22.61
C ALA A 209 -2.83 -10.39 -23.81
N ARG A 210 -1.83 -11.28 -23.79
CA ARG A 210 -1.76 -12.37 -24.78
C ARG A 210 -2.93 -13.34 -24.59
N PRO A 211 -3.36 -14.06 -25.66
CA PRO A 211 -4.47 -15.00 -25.60
C PRO A 211 -4.29 -16.17 -24.61
N ASP A 212 -3.05 -16.50 -24.28
CA ASP A 212 -2.66 -17.57 -23.37
C ASP A 212 -2.51 -17.09 -21.90
N VAL A 213 -2.79 -15.80 -21.60
CA VAL A 213 -2.61 -15.19 -20.30
C VAL A 213 -3.94 -15.03 -19.58
N GLY A 214 -4.08 -15.73 -18.47
CA GLY A 214 -5.18 -15.53 -17.52
C GLY A 214 -4.89 -14.49 -16.45
N LEU A 215 -5.87 -14.23 -15.57
CA LEU A 215 -5.69 -13.29 -14.44
C LEU A 215 -4.53 -13.71 -13.51
N ALA A 216 -4.38 -15.01 -13.24
CA ALA A 216 -3.32 -15.53 -12.40
C ALA A 216 -1.92 -15.26 -12.98
N ASP A 217 -1.76 -15.38 -14.31
CA ASP A 217 -0.50 -15.10 -14.98
C ASP A 217 -0.16 -13.61 -14.94
N ALA A 218 -1.17 -12.75 -15.14
CA ALA A 218 -1.01 -11.30 -15.04
C ALA A 218 -0.61 -10.88 -13.62
N ILE A 219 -1.24 -11.45 -12.59
CA ILE A 219 -0.86 -11.23 -11.19
C ILE A 219 0.57 -11.69 -10.95
N ALA A 220 0.94 -12.89 -11.38
CA ALA A 220 2.29 -13.44 -11.18
C ALA A 220 3.38 -12.60 -11.87
N ALA A 221 3.07 -11.92 -12.97
CA ALA A 221 3.99 -11.04 -13.67
C ALA A 221 4.25 -9.72 -12.94
N CYS A 222 3.20 -9.12 -12.35
CA CYS A 222 3.26 -7.82 -11.69
C CYS A 222 3.63 -7.91 -10.20
N PHE A 223 3.23 -9.00 -9.54
CA PHE A 223 3.38 -9.17 -8.09
C PHE A 223 4.78 -9.68 -7.69
N PRO A 224 5.35 -9.17 -6.58
CA PRO A 224 4.96 -7.93 -5.90
C PRO A 224 5.28 -6.70 -6.75
N GLY A 225 4.57 -5.58 -6.52
CA GLY A 225 4.76 -4.34 -7.28
C GLY A 225 6.20 -3.83 -7.27
N GLY A 226 6.64 -3.22 -8.36
CA GLY A 226 7.98 -2.66 -8.50
C GLY A 226 8.22 -1.48 -7.56
N THR A 227 7.20 -0.65 -7.34
CA THR A 227 7.22 0.55 -6.51
C THR A 227 7.50 0.26 -5.03
N ILE A 228 7.12 -0.95 -4.57
CA ILE A 228 7.27 -1.36 -3.15
C ILE A 228 8.34 -2.45 -2.96
N THR A 229 9.08 -2.77 -3.99
CA THR A 229 10.23 -3.69 -3.95
C THR A 229 11.49 -2.99 -4.41
N GLY A 230 11.70 -2.83 -5.69
CA GLY A 230 12.84 -2.16 -6.31
C GLY A 230 13.36 -2.90 -7.55
N ALA A 231 14.55 -2.53 -8.03
CA ALA A 231 15.11 -3.00 -9.28
C ALA A 231 16.60 -3.37 -9.17
N PRO A 232 17.01 -4.55 -9.68
CA PRO A 232 16.21 -5.65 -10.26
C PRO A 232 15.40 -6.40 -9.18
N LYS A 233 14.13 -6.70 -9.47
CA LYS A 233 13.18 -7.25 -8.49
C LYS A 233 13.69 -8.50 -7.74
N PRO A 234 14.23 -9.56 -8.38
CA PRO A 234 14.69 -10.75 -7.66
C PRO A 234 15.79 -10.44 -6.65
N ARG A 235 16.83 -9.70 -7.06
CA ARG A 235 17.94 -9.35 -6.17
C ARG A 235 17.51 -8.43 -5.03
N THR A 236 16.64 -7.49 -5.34
CA THR A 236 16.13 -6.57 -4.32
C THR A 236 15.27 -7.28 -3.27
N LEU A 237 14.50 -8.30 -3.66
CA LEU A 237 13.74 -9.12 -2.71
C LEU A 237 14.67 -9.90 -1.75
N GLU A 238 15.82 -10.40 -2.23
CA GLU A 238 16.83 -11.02 -1.36
C GLU A 238 17.41 -10.01 -0.35
N ILE A 239 17.71 -8.79 -0.81
CA ILE A 239 18.20 -7.70 0.05
C ILE A 239 17.17 -7.32 1.11
N ILE A 240 15.89 -7.23 0.73
CA ILE A 240 14.80 -6.94 1.66
C ILE A 240 14.68 -8.04 2.73
N ASP A 241 14.72 -9.31 2.33
CA ASP A 241 14.65 -10.45 3.26
C ASP A 241 15.85 -10.50 4.22
N GLU A 242 17.02 -10.05 3.77
CA GLU A 242 18.21 -9.93 4.62
C GLU A 242 18.11 -8.79 5.65
N LEU A 243 17.50 -7.66 5.27
CA LEU A 243 17.52 -6.44 6.07
C LEU A 243 16.31 -6.26 7.00
N GLU A 244 15.16 -6.81 6.63
CA GLU A 244 13.95 -6.69 7.44
C GLU A 244 13.87 -7.83 8.46
N GLU A 245 13.95 -7.50 9.75
CA GLU A 245 13.93 -8.49 10.85
C GLU A 245 12.61 -9.27 10.94
N THR A 246 11.53 -8.71 10.43
CA THR A 246 10.19 -9.31 10.49
C THR A 246 9.58 -9.42 9.11
N ARG A 247 8.84 -10.51 8.86
CA ARG A 247 8.12 -10.70 7.59
C ARG A 247 7.14 -9.58 7.34
N ARG A 248 7.00 -9.19 6.07
CA ARG A 248 6.07 -8.14 5.64
C ARG A 248 4.61 -8.47 5.90
N GLY A 249 4.25 -9.76 5.88
CA GLY A 249 2.86 -10.20 6.01
C GLY A 249 2.01 -9.64 4.87
N PRO A 250 0.83 -9.04 5.16
CA PRO A 250 -0.01 -8.42 4.13
C PRO A 250 0.59 -7.17 3.47
N TYR A 251 1.52 -6.49 4.14
CA TYR A 251 2.17 -5.28 3.62
C TYR A 251 2.86 -5.57 2.29
N THR A 252 2.67 -4.71 1.30
CA THR A 252 3.12 -4.88 -0.09
C THR A 252 2.48 -6.06 -0.83
N GLY A 253 1.49 -6.68 -0.21
CA GLY A 253 0.57 -7.62 -0.85
C GLY A 253 -0.49 -6.90 -1.66
N SER A 254 -1.62 -7.58 -1.91
CA SER A 254 -2.73 -7.01 -2.65
C SER A 254 -4.08 -7.50 -2.12
N MET A 255 -5.07 -6.60 -2.11
CA MET A 255 -6.48 -6.95 -2.04
C MET A 255 -7.02 -7.03 -3.45
N LEU A 256 -7.67 -8.14 -3.79
CA LEU A 256 -8.27 -8.39 -5.10
C LEU A 256 -9.79 -8.24 -5.02
N ALA A 257 -10.35 -7.44 -5.91
CA ALA A 257 -11.76 -7.46 -6.27
C ALA A 257 -11.91 -8.01 -7.71
N ALA A 258 -12.56 -9.15 -7.87
CA ALA A 258 -12.76 -9.77 -9.18
C ALA A 258 -14.25 -9.98 -9.47
N GLY A 259 -14.70 -9.54 -10.64
CA GLY A 259 -16.05 -9.72 -11.15
C GLY A 259 -16.21 -11.01 -11.96
N PHE A 260 -17.42 -11.51 -12.03
CA PHE A 260 -17.75 -12.65 -12.91
C PHE A 260 -17.74 -12.30 -14.39
N ASP A 261 -17.63 -11.02 -14.71
CA ASP A 261 -17.46 -10.48 -16.06
C ASP A 261 -15.99 -10.47 -16.52
N GLY A 262 -15.08 -10.96 -15.67
CA GLY A 262 -13.65 -11.00 -15.94
C GLY A 262 -12.89 -9.71 -15.60
N ARG A 263 -13.54 -8.67 -15.07
CA ARG A 263 -12.87 -7.50 -14.50
C ARG A 263 -12.17 -7.88 -13.20
N ALA A 264 -11.02 -7.27 -12.98
CA ALA A 264 -10.31 -7.44 -11.72
C ALA A 264 -9.54 -6.15 -11.40
N THR A 265 -9.56 -5.77 -10.12
CA THR A 265 -8.78 -4.66 -9.59
C THR A 265 -7.99 -5.14 -8.38
N LEU A 266 -6.70 -4.91 -8.40
CA LEU A 266 -5.76 -5.25 -7.34
C LEU A 266 -5.07 -3.98 -6.85
N ASN A 267 -5.17 -3.69 -5.57
CA ASN A 267 -4.37 -2.61 -4.98
C ASN A 267 -3.00 -3.11 -4.51
N ILE A 268 -2.13 -2.18 -4.13
CA ILE A 268 -0.95 -2.49 -3.31
C ILE A 268 -1.31 -2.25 -1.85
N VAL A 269 -1.11 -3.24 -0.99
CA VAL A 269 -1.40 -3.11 0.45
C VAL A 269 -0.32 -2.26 1.12
N ILE A 270 -0.53 -0.95 1.08
CA ILE A 270 0.19 0.10 1.82
C ILE A 270 -0.83 0.97 2.56
N ARG A 271 -0.40 1.79 3.47
CA ARG A 271 -1.31 2.59 4.30
C ARG A 271 -2.43 1.73 4.90
N THR A 272 -2.02 0.60 5.49
CA THR A 272 -2.94 -0.44 5.97
C THR A 272 -2.59 -0.82 7.40
N LEU A 273 -3.59 -0.77 8.27
CA LEU A 273 -3.53 -1.35 9.60
C LEU A 273 -3.88 -2.83 9.50
N VAL A 274 -3.05 -3.67 10.08
CA VAL A 274 -3.26 -5.12 10.18
C VAL A 274 -3.56 -5.44 11.63
N ARG A 275 -4.81 -5.79 11.96
CA ARG A 275 -5.14 -6.27 13.29
C ARG A 275 -4.84 -7.76 13.39
N ARG A 276 -4.09 -8.12 14.41
CA ARG A 276 -3.84 -9.51 14.80
C ARG A 276 -4.12 -9.66 16.29
N VAL A 277 -5.15 -10.44 16.63
CA VAL A 277 -5.56 -10.68 18.01
C VAL A 277 -5.84 -9.36 18.78
N ALA A 278 -4.87 -8.86 19.54
CA ALA A 278 -4.99 -7.69 20.40
C ALA A 278 -4.04 -6.54 19.99
N GLU A 279 -3.45 -6.61 18.80
CA GLU A 279 -2.51 -5.59 18.31
C GLU A 279 -2.87 -5.12 16.90
N TYR A 280 -2.68 -3.83 16.64
CA TYR A 280 -2.54 -3.27 15.30
C TYR A 280 -1.07 -3.23 14.90
N HIS A 281 -0.78 -3.74 13.73
CA HIS A 281 0.50 -3.59 13.06
C HIS A 281 0.33 -2.63 11.89
N LEU A 282 1.18 -1.63 11.84
CA LEU A 282 1.29 -0.70 10.72
C LEU A 282 2.70 -0.80 10.15
N ARG A 283 2.82 -1.19 8.87
CA ARG A 283 4.11 -1.23 8.22
C ARG A 283 4.23 -0.07 7.25
N VAL A 284 5.38 0.59 7.29
CA VAL A 284 5.70 1.78 6.48
C VAL A 284 7.13 1.67 5.96
N GLY A 285 7.35 2.13 4.73
CA GLY A 285 8.65 2.04 4.08
C GLY A 285 8.95 3.23 3.19
N ALA A 286 10.21 3.31 2.77
CA ALA A 286 10.71 4.28 1.81
C ALA A 286 11.57 3.62 0.74
N GLY A 287 11.58 4.19 -0.45
CA GLY A 287 12.43 3.77 -1.56
C GLY A 287 13.85 4.34 -1.39
N ILE A 288 14.81 3.48 -1.07
CA ILE A 288 16.18 3.88 -0.79
C ILE A 288 17.01 3.84 -2.07
N VAL A 289 17.62 4.98 -2.39
CA VAL A 289 18.51 5.19 -3.54
C VAL A 289 19.90 5.67 -3.07
N HIS A 290 20.81 5.90 -4.01
CA HIS A 290 22.18 6.34 -3.71
C HIS A 290 22.24 7.58 -2.82
N ASP A 291 21.38 8.57 -3.09
CA ASP A 291 21.41 9.88 -2.42
C ASP A 291 20.48 9.95 -1.19
N SER A 292 19.83 8.87 -0.81
CA SER A 292 19.00 8.80 0.39
C SER A 292 19.78 9.11 1.65
N GLU A 293 19.17 9.89 2.56
CA GLU A 293 19.74 10.21 3.86
C GLU A 293 19.00 9.45 4.97
N PRO A 294 19.70 8.61 5.77
CA PRO A 294 19.06 7.67 6.69
C PRO A 294 18.02 8.28 7.64
N ASP A 295 18.33 9.44 8.23
CA ASP A 295 17.39 10.12 9.12
C ASP A 295 16.19 10.71 8.40
N ALA A 296 16.36 11.22 7.18
CA ALA A 296 15.28 11.76 6.37
C ALA A 296 14.32 10.64 5.93
N GLU A 297 14.86 9.50 5.51
CA GLU A 297 14.04 8.32 5.13
C GLU A 297 13.25 7.77 6.33
N TYR A 298 13.85 7.76 7.54
CA TYR A 298 13.12 7.39 8.75
C TYR A 298 11.94 8.34 9.02
N GLU A 299 12.16 9.66 8.96
CA GLU A 299 11.09 10.65 9.15
C GLU A 299 9.99 10.52 8.07
N GLU A 300 10.36 10.19 6.84
CA GLU A 300 9.41 9.95 5.77
C GLU A 300 8.49 8.76 6.09
N THR A 301 9.03 7.66 6.63
CA THR A 301 8.20 6.52 7.05
C THR A 301 7.21 6.91 8.14
N LEU A 302 7.64 7.71 9.12
CA LEU A 302 6.74 8.21 10.17
C LEU A 302 5.68 9.17 9.61
N ALA A 303 6.03 10.00 8.64
CA ALA A 303 5.07 10.87 7.96
C ALA A 303 3.98 10.07 7.25
N LYS A 304 4.37 8.98 6.58
CA LYS A 304 3.41 8.04 5.93
C LYS A 304 2.49 7.34 6.92
N ALA A 305 2.94 7.12 8.18
CA ALA A 305 2.14 6.51 9.23
C ALA A 305 1.08 7.45 9.82
N ARG A 306 1.34 8.76 9.85
CA ARG A 306 0.54 9.75 10.60
C ARG A 306 -0.95 9.69 10.32
N ALA A 307 -1.36 9.60 9.05
CA ALA A 307 -2.78 9.59 8.70
C ALA A 307 -3.53 8.39 9.33
N LEU A 308 -2.88 7.22 9.38
CA LEU A 308 -3.47 6.02 9.98
C LEU A 308 -3.51 6.11 11.51
N VAL A 309 -2.46 6.67 12.12
CA VAL A 309 -2.41 6.91 13.57
C VAL A 309 -3.50 7.89 13.97
N THR A 310 -3.64 9.02 13.25
CA THR A 310 -4.70 10.01 13.48
C THR A 310 -6.09 9.38 13.38
N ALA A 311 -6.34 8.52 12.41
CA ALA A 311 -7.63 7.83 12.27
C ALA A 311 -7.95 6.92 13.48
N VAL A 312 -6.94 6.25 14.04
CA VAL A 312 -7.10 5.44 15.25
C VAL A 312 -7.43 6.34 16.46
N ASP A 313 -6.73 7.48 16.58
CA ASP A 313 -6.98 8.46 17.66
C ASP A 313 -8.40 9.04 17.58
N GLU A 314 -8.89 9.36 16.39
CA GLU A 314 -10.26 9.84 16.18
C GLU A 314 -11.29 8.76 16.54
N ALA A 315 -11.06 7.51 16.17
CA ALA A 315 -11.94 6.41 16.56
C ALA A 315 -11.96 6.17 18.07
N LEU A 316 -10.81 6.31 18.75
CA LEU A 316 -10.72 6.25 20.22
C LEU A 316 -11.51 7.38 20.88
N ALA A 317 -11.38 8.60 20.39
CA ALA A 317 -12.09 9.77 20.92
C ALA A 317 -13.62 9.62 20.75
N ALA A 318 -14.07 9.12 19.60
CA ALA A 318 -15.49 8.85 19.35
C ALA A 318 -16.06 7.76 20.28
N GLY A 319 -15.30 6.70 20.54
CA GLY A 319 -15.67 5.63 21.46
C GLY A 319 -15.81 6.12 22.92
N GLY A 320 -14.90 7.00 23.36
CA GLY A 320 -14.92 7.62 24.69
C GLY A 320 -16.18 8.49 24.92
N MET A 321 -16.57 9.28 23.92
CA MET A 321 -17.80 10.11 24.01
C MET A 321 -19.07 9.26 24.13
N ALA A 322 -19.17 8.15 23.45
CA ALA A 322 -20.34 7.25 23.53
C ALA A 322 -20.51 6.60 24.93
N VAL A 323 -19.42 6.31 25.62
CA VAL A 323 -19.43 5.75 26.98
C VAL A 323 -19.87 6.79 28.00
N GLU A 324 -19.43 8.05 27.90
CA GLU A 324 -19.82 9.14 28.82
C GLU A 324 -21.31 9.47 28.70
N GLU A 325 -21.87 9.55 27.48
CA GLU A 325 -23.30 9.78 27.28
C GLU A 325 -24.18 8.65 27.87
N ALA A 326 -23.72 7.40 27.81
CA ALA A 326 -24.45 6.27 28.37
C ALA A 326 -24.45 6.27 29.91
N ALA A 327 -23.39 6.76 30.55
CA ALA A 327 -23.29 6.86 32.01
C ALA A 327 -24.20 7.94 32.59
N GLU A 328 -24.34 9.10 31.95
CA GLU A 328 -25.23 10.20 32.41
C GLU A 328 -26.71 9.82 32.32
N LYS A 329 -27.15 9.02 31.34
CA LYS A 329 -28.52 8.55 31.19
C LYS A 329 -28.93 7.50 32.24
N GLY A 330 -27.96 6.86 32.92
CA GLY A 330 -28.21 5.86 33.96
C GLY A 330 -28.36 6.39 35.39
N ALA A 331 -28.00 7.65 35.64
CA ALA A 331 -28.04 8.24 36.98
C ALA A 331 -29.40 8.91 37.35
N ASP A 332 -30.34 9.02 36.40
CA ASP A 332 -31.60 9.74 36.58
C ASP A 332 -32.84 8.81 36.58
N ARG A 333 -32.72 7.58 37.12
CA ARG A 333 -33.84 6.66 37.34
C ARG A 333 -33.84 6.04 38.74
#